data_d53debab2b18b137728d71a667324b81
#
_entry.id   d53debab2b18b137728d71a667324b81
#
_cell.length_a   1.000
_cell.length_b   1.000
_cell.length_c   1.000
_cell.angle_alpha   90.00
_cell.angle_beta   90.00
_cell.angle_gamma   90.00
#
_symmetry.space_group_name_H-M   'P 1'
#
loop_
_entity.id
_entity.type
_entity.pdbx_description
1 polymer ?
#
loop_
_entity_poly.entity_id
_entity_poly.type
_entity_poly.pdbx_seq_one_letter_code
_entity_poly.pdbx_strand_id
1 'polypeptide(L)'
;LPPRELINSEENTMITTQKIKPCLWFDQQAEEAANFYTALFSNSRITHISRYSEAGQEIHGQKAGTVLTVSFELEGQSFVALNGGPQFKFNEAVSLQILCETQEEVNHFWEKLSEGGDSAAQQCGWLKDKFGLSWQVIPKVLFELLDDPDAEKSGRAMTAMMQMKKLDIAQLKQAYDG
;
A
#
# COMPACT_ATOMS: atom_id res chain seq x y z
N LEU A 1 -30.71 4.55 -50.72
CA LEU A 1 -30.01 4.95 -49.50
C LEU A 1 -30.07 3.78 -48.50
N PRO A 2 -28.94 3.20 -48.08
CA PRO A 2 -28.93 2.17 -47.04
C PRO A 2 -29.10 2.81 -45.64
N PRO A 3 -29.65 2.08 -44.65
CA PRO A 3 -29.87 2.60 -43.31
C PRO A 3 -28.54 2.81 -42.59
N ARG A 4 -28.47 3.92 -41.89
CA ARG A 4 -27.35 4.23 -40.96
C ARG A 4 -27.34 3.22 -39.82
N GLU A 5 -26.30 2.42 -39.74
CA GLU A 5 -25.96 1.67 -38.54
C GLU A 5 -25.53 2.65 -37.43
N LEU A 6 -26.33 2.68 -36.37
CA LEU A 6 -25.96 3.29 -35.10
C LEU A 6 -24.92 2.37 -34.45
N ILE A 7 -23.68 2.76 -34.51
CA ILE A 7 -22.63 2.13 -33.74
C ILE A 7 -22.82 2.59 -32.28
N ASN A 8 -23.48 1.78 -31.48
CA ASN A 8 -23.39 1.88 -30.04
C ASN A 8 -21.99 1.38 -29.59
N SER A 9 -21.08 2.29 -29.31
CA SER A 9 -19.89 1.99 -28.61
C SER A 9 -20.21 1.80 -27.09
N GLU A 10 -20.71 0.62 -26.74
CA GLU A 10 -20.66 0.17 -25.38
C GLU A 10 -19.17 -0.09 -25.04
N GLU A 11 -18.55 0.82 -24.32
CA GLU A 11 -17.28 0.56 -23.66
C GLU A 11 -17.50 -0.64 -22.73
N ASN A 12 -17.08 -1.80 -23.19
CA ASN A 12 -17.07 -3.03 -22.41
C ASN A 12 -15.96 -2.90 -21.36
N THR A 13 -16.26 -2.14 -20.30
CA THR A 13 -15.41 -2.08 -19.11
C THR A 13 -15.49 -3.45 -18.46
N MET A 14 -14.54 -4.32 -18.79
CA MET A 14 -14.38 -5.60 -18.09
C MET A 14 -14.11 -5.28 -16.61
N ILE A 15 -15.13 -5.41 -15.78
CA ILE A 15 -14.99 -5.39 -14.33
C ILE A 15 -14.24 -6.66 -13.95
N THR A 16 -12.91 -6.57 -13.91
CA THR A 16 -12.09 -7.65 -13.37
C THR A 16 -12.30 -7.71 -11.85
N THR A 17 -13.21 -8.57 -11.43
CA THR A 17 -13.38 -8.87 -10.01
C THR A 17 -12.12 -9.57 -9.50
N GLN A 18 -11.32 -8.89 -8.71
CA GLN A 18 -10.17 -9.50 -8.05
C GLN A 18 -10.66 -10.57 -7.07
N LYS A 19 -10.26 -11.82 -7.30
CA LYS A 19 -10.64 -12.95 -6.43
C LYS A 19 -9.91 -12.93 -5.08
N ILE A 20 -8.73 -12.32 -5.03
CA ILE A 20 -7.89 -12.24 -3.83
C ILE A 20 -7.75 -10.77 -3.47
N LYS A 21 -8.11 -10.42 -2.23
CA LYS A 21 -7.99 -9.07 -1.68
C LYS A 21 -7.26 -9.15 -0.34
N PRO A 22 -6.26 -8.32 -0.08
CA PRO A 22 -5.70 -8.18 1.27
C PRO A 22 -6.78 -7.73 2.24
N CYS A 23 -6.85 -8.38 3.40
CA CYS A 23 -7.68 -7.97 4.51
C CYS A 23 -6.78 -7.52 5.66
N LEU A 24 -6.88 -6.25 6.03
CA LEU A 24 -6.08 -5.60 7.06
C LEU A 24 -6.89 -5.59 8.35
N TRP A 25 -6.37 -6.24 9.39
CA TRP A 25 -7.03 -6.33 10.69
C TRP A 25 -6.64 -5.15 11.58
N PHE A 26 -7.62 -4.38 12.02
CA PHE A 26 -7.47 -3.29 12.99
C PHE A 26 -8.26 -3.58 14.26
N ASP A 27 -7.87 -2.97 15.36
CA ASP A 27 -8.71 -2.95 16.56
C ASP A 27 -10.02 -2.18 16.27
N GLN A 28 -9.93 -0.88 16.01
CA GLN A 28 -11.08 -0.02 15.71
C GLN A 28 -10.80 1.08 14.66
N GLN A 29 -9.60 1.08 14.06
CA GLN A 29 -9.14 2.17 13.20
C GLN A 29 -9.36 1.93 11.69
N ALA A 30 -10.19 0.95 11.29
CA ALA A 30 -10.36 0.59 9.88
C ALA A 30 -10.77 1.77 8.99
N GLU A 31 -11.71 2.61 9.45
CA GLU A 31 -12.17 3.76 8.67
C GLU A 31 -11.12 4.88 8.63
N GLU A 32 -10.44 5.16 9.75
CA GLU A 32 -9.34 6.12 9.80
C GLU A 32 -8.19 5.70 8.87
N ALA A 33 -7.80 4.42 8.91
CA ALA A 33 -6.73 3.88 8.08
C ALA A 33 -7.10 3.93 6.59
N ALA A 34 -8.31 3.53 6.21
CA ALA A 34 -8.77 3.58 4.83
C ALA A 34 -8.80 5.01 4.29
N ASN A 35 -9.27 5.99 5.08
CA ASN A 35 -9.25 7.40 4.70
C ASN A 35 -7.81 7.92 4.56
N PHE A 36 -6.92 7.56 5.47
CA PHE A 36 -5.51 7.93 5.42
C PHE A 36 -4.84 7.39 4.14
N TYR A 37 -4.99 6.09 3.86
CA TYR A 37 -4.37 5.48 2.68
C TYR A 37 -4.95 6.04 1.38
N THR A 38 -6.27 6.19 1.25
CA THR A 38 -6.88 6.72 0.03
C THR A 38 -6.55 8.19 -0.24
N ALA A 39 -6.12 8.94 0.77
CA ALA A 39 -5.64 10.30 0.61
C ALA A 39 -4.19 10.38 0.09
N LEU A 40 -3.40 9.29 0.18
CA LEU A 40 -2.00 9.27 -0.25
C LEU A 40 -1.82 8.92 -1.73
N PHE A 41 -2.72 8.15 -2.30
CA PHE A 41 -2.63 7.62 -3.66
C PHE A 41 -3.64 8.29 -4.58
N SER A 42 -3.24 8.65 -5.79
CA SER A 42 -4.06 9.46 -6.71
C SER A 42 -5.33 8.74 -7.19
N ASN A 43 -5.20 7.46 -7.57
CA ASN A 43 -6.31 6.64 -8.09
C ASN A 43 -6.86 5.74 -6.99
N SER A 44 -7.47 6.35 -5.96
CA SER A 44 -7.84 5.66 -4.72
C SER A 44 -9.16 6.17 -4.17
N ARG A 45 -9.93 5.27 -3.57
CA ARG A 45 -11.25 5.61 -3.01
C ARG A 45 -11.73 4.54 -2.03
N ILE A 46 -12.60 4.94 -1.10
CA ILE A 46 -13.44 4.01 -0.34
C ILE A 46 -14.61 3.59 -1.24
N THR A 47 -14.84 2.28 -1.34
CA THR A 47 -15.90 1.72 -2.21
C THR A 47 -17.12 1.25 -1.43
N HIS A 48 -16.96 0.80 -0.17
CA HIS A 48 -18.08 0.36 0.66
C HIS A 48 -17.71 0.37 2.15
N ILE A 49 -18.67 0.66 3.00
CA ILE A 49 -18.56 0.56 4.45
C ILE A 49 -19.68 -0.32 4.97
N SER A 50 -19.34 -1.41 5.68
CA SER A 50 -20.31 -2.22 6.43
C SER A 50 -20.23 -1.93 7.92
N ARG A 51 -21.32 -2.18 8.62
CA ARG A 51 -21.45 -1.90 10.05
C ARG A 51 -21.94 -3.13 10.80
N TYR A 52 -21.55 -3.25 12.07
CA TYR A 52 -22.09 -4.26 12.96
C TYR A 52 -23.61 -4.07 13.14
N SER A 53 -24.33 -5.19 13.08
CA SER A 53 -25.75 -5.25 13.44
C SER A 53 -25.89 -5.63 14.93
N GLU A 54 -27.13 -5.73 15.41
CA GLU A 54 -27.42 -6.26 16.76
C GLU A 54 -27.17 -7.77 16.85
N ALA A 55 -27.24 -8.47 15.70
CA ALA A 55 -27.06 -9.93 15.66
C ALA A 55 -25.60 -10.31 16.01
N GLY A 56 -25.44 -11.17 16.99
CA GLY A 56 -24.14 -11.66 17.44
C GLY A 56 -23.40 -10.71 18.38
N GLN A 57 -24.05 -9.67 18.89
CA GLN A 57 -23.41 -8.68 19.78
C GLN A 57 -22.83 -9.36 21.03
N GLU A 58 -23.47 -10.39 21.54
CA GLU A 58 -23.02 -11.20 22.68
C GLU A 58 -21.71 -11.99 22.36
N ILE A 59 -21.39 -12.19 21.09
CA ILE A 59 -20.19 -12.91 20.65
C ILE A 59 -19.05 -11.93 20.35
N HIS A 60 -19.29 -10.92 19.49
CA HIS A 60 -18.24 -9.99 19.05
C HIS A 60 -18.10 -8.76 19.97
N GLY A 61 -19.04 -8.47 20.86
CA GLY A 61 -18.97 -7.39 21.83
C GLY A 61 -19.06 -5.98 21.25
N GLN A 62 -19.28 -5.83 19.93
CA GLN A 62 -19.31 -4.54 19.26
C GLN A 62 -20.73 -3.95 19.27
N LYS A 63 -20.81 -2.62 19.45
CA LYS A 63 -22.09 -1.91 19.43
C LYS A 63 -22.64 -1.86 18.00
N ALA A 64 -23.94 -2.13 17.84
CA ALA A 64 -24.62 -1.98 16.55
C ALA A 64 -24.41 -0.57 15.96
N GLY A 65 -24.17 -0.50 14.67
CA GLY A 65 -23.89 0.75 13.94
C GLY A 65 -22.40 1.14 13.89
N THR A 66 -21.51 0.51 14.68
CA THR A 66 -20.06 0.72 14.54
C THR A 66 -19.54 0.10 13.25
N VAL A 67 -18.46 0.65 12.68
CA VAL A 67 -17.87 0.14 11.44
C VAL A 67 -17.34 -1.27 11.65
N LEU A 68 -17.75 -2.20 10.79
CA LEU A 68 -17.23 -3.55 10.72
C LEU A 68 -16.11 -3.65 9.70
N THR A 69 -16.39 -3.31 8.44
CA THR A 69 -15.39 -3.31 7.38
C THR A 69 -15.45 -2.06 6.53
N VAL A 70 -14.30 -1.69 5.97
CA VAL A 70 -14.18 -0.66 4.94
C VAL A 70 -13.49 -1.28 3.73
N SER A 71 -14.19 -1.37 2.61
CA SER A 71 -13.60 -1.75 1.32
C SER A 71 -13.07 -0.50 0.64
N PHE A 72 -11.86 -0.57 0.12
CA PHE A 72 -11.22 0.57 -0.56
C PHE A 72 -10.28 0.08 -1.66
N GLU A 73 -9.89 0.99 -2.53
CA GLU A 73 -8.95 0.76 -3.63
C GLU A 73 -7.78 1.73 -3.52
N LEU A 74 -6.56 1.22 -3.73
CA LEU A 74 -5.33 1.99 -3.88
C LEU A 74 -4.73 1.64 -5.24
N GLU A 75 -4.60 2.62 -6.14
CA GLU A 75 -4.08 2.43 -7.51
C GLU A 75 -4.70 1.22 -8.23
N GLY A 76 -6.03 1.03 -8.06
CA GLY A 76 -6.77 -0.08 -8.66
C GLY A 76 -6.67 -1.42 -7.92
N GLN A 77 -5.81 -1.54 -6.90
CA GLN A 77 -5.76 -2.73 -6.03
C GLN A 77 -6.84 -2.63 -4.95
N SER A 78 -7.70 -3.63 -4.85
CA SER A 78 -8.74 -3.68 -3.81
C SER A 78 -8.19 -4.19 -2.47
N PHE A 79 -8.66 -3.56 -1.38
CA PHE A 79 -8.37 -3.91 0.01
C PHE A 79 -9.64 -3.95 0.84
N VAL A 80 -9.57 -4.63 1.98
CA VAL A 80 -10.57 -4.56 3.05
C VAL A 80 -9.87 -4.21 4.35
N ALA A 81 -10.32 -3.19 5.05
CA ALA A 81 -9.96 -2.93 6.44
C ALA A 81 -11.07 -3.46 7.36
N LEU A 82 -10.73 -4.28 8.34
CA LEU A 82 -11.66 -4.93 9.27
C LEU A 82 -11.39 -4.43 10.69
N ASN A 83 -12.42 -3.98 11.39
CA ASN A 83 -12.38 -3.77 12.84
C ASN A 83 -12.74 -5.07 13.56
N GLY A 84 -11.73 -5.88 13.85
CA GLY A 84 -11.92 -7.19 14.48
C GLY A 84 -11.57 -7.23 15.98
N GLY A 85 -11.09 -6.11 16.55
CA GLY A 85 -10.66 -6.02 17.95
C GLY A 85 -9.15 -6.19 18.12
N PRO A 86 -8.66 -6.19 19.37
CA PRO A 86 -7.24 -6.07 19.71
C PRO A 86 -6.43 -7.38 19.60
N GLN A 87 -7.03 -8.49 19.14
CA GLN A 87 -6.44 -9.82 19.19
C GLN A 87 -5.20 -9.97 18.31
N PHE A 88 -5.20 -9.32 17.13
CA PHE A 88 -4.09 -9.40 16.17
C PHE A 88 -3.45 -8.04 15.95
N LYS A 89 -2.15 -8.07 15.67
CA LYS A 89 -1.35 -6.88 15.32
C LYS A 89 -0.56 -7.15 14.06
N PHE A 90 -0.33 -6.11 13.29
CA PHE A 90 0.57 -6.19 12.15
C PHE A 90 1.99 -6.53 12.57
N ASN A 91 2.70 -7.19 11.69
CA ASN A 91 4.13 -7.47 11.80
C ASN A 91 4.80 -7.39 10.42
N GLU A 92 6.10 -7.53 10.39
CA GLU A 92 6.92 -7.37 9.18
C GLU A 92 6.88 -8.57 8.22
N ALA A 93 6.21 -9.68 8.58
CA ALA A 93 6.10 -10.85 7.71
C ALA A 93 5.26 -10.57 6.45
N VAL A 94 4.40 -9.55 6.50
CA VAL A 94 3.66 -9.03 5.35
C VAL A 94 3.90 -7.53 5.27
N SER A 95 4.23 -7.04 4.09
CA SER A 95 4.39 -5.63 3.79
C SER A 95 3.80 -5.29 2.42
N LEU A 96 3.44 -4.03 2.22
CA LEU A 96 2.98 -3.52 0.95
C LEU A 96 4.13 -2.75 0.29
N GLN A 97 4.43 -3.05 -0.97
CA GLN A 97 5.46 -2.34 -1.73
C GLN A 97 4.83 -1.22 -2.55
N ILE A 98 5.43 -0.03 -2.47
CA ILE A 98 5.14 1.12 -3.32
C ILE A 98 6.31 1.28 -4.28
N LEU A 99 6.05 1.09 -5.56
CA LEU A 99 7.05 1.19 -6.62
C LEU A 99 7.07 2.61 -7.16
N CYS A 100 8.08 3.40 -6.80
CA CYS A 100 8.23 4.81 -7.14
C CYS A 100 9.05 4.99 -8.42
N GLU A 101 8.62 5.88 -9.30
CA GLU A 101 9.35 6.25 -10.53
C GLU A 101 10.43 7.30 -10.23
N THR A 102 10.16 8.23 -9.32
CA THR A 102 11.01 9.38 -9.05
C THR A 102 11.37 9.52 -7.57
N GLN A 103 12.39 10.34 -7.28
CA GLN A 103 12.77 10.65 -5.91
C GLN A 103 11.68 11.46 -5.18
N GLU A 104 10.91 12.27 -5.90
CA GLU A 104 9.79 13.04 -5.35
C GLU A 104 8.69 12.09 -4.84
N GLU A 105 8.38 11.01 -5.57
CA GLU A 105 7.44 9.99 -5.12
C GLU A 105 7.97 9.24 -3.90
N VAL A 106 9.26 8.84 -3.89
CA VAL A 106 9.90 8.24 -2.72
C VAL A 106 9.78 9.15 -1.52
N ASN A 107 10.08 10.45 -1.67
CA ASN A 107 10.00 11.42 -0.59
C ASN A 107 8.55 11.56 -0.09
N HIS A 108 7.58 11.70 -0.99
CA HIS A 108 6.17 11.85 -0.66
C HIS A 108 5.66 10.69 0.19
N PHE A 109 5.80 9.45 -0.30
CA PHE A 109 5.29 8.27 0.42
C PHE A 109 6.06 8.01 1.71
N TRP A 110 7.39 8.19 1.69
CA TRP A 110 8.21 8.03 2.89
C TRP A 110 7.77 8.99 4.00
N GLU A 111 7.66 10.28 3.72
CA GLU A 111 7.31 11.30 4.69
C GLU A 111 5.92 11.09 5.27
N LYS A 112 4.94 10.85 4.38
CA LYS A 112 3.55 10.67 4.79
C LYS A 112 3.30 9.39 5.59
N LEU A 113 3.89 8.28 5.18
CA LEU A 113 3.69 6.98 5.84
C LEU A 113 4.51 6.85 7.13
N SER A 114 5.66 7.50 7.24
CA SER A 114 6.47 7.46 8.46
C SER A 114 5.96 8.38 9.56
N GLU A 115 5.08 9.33 9.26
CA GLU A 115 4.50 10.26 10.23
C GLU A 115 3.70 9.51 11.30
N GLY A 116 4.15 9.61 12.56
CA GLY A 116 3.54 8.90 13.70
C GLY A 116 3.85 7.39 13.76
N GLY A 117 4.64 6.87 12.83
CA GLY A 117 5.10 5.49 12.80
C GLY A 117 6.35 5.24 13.66
N ASP A 118 6.75 3.96 13.77
CA ASP A 118 7.94 3.56 14.53
C ASP A 118 9.22 3.82 13.73
N SER A 119 10.01 4.80 14.16
CA SER A 119 11.28 5.14 13.52
C SER A 119 12.35 4.03 13.62
N ALA A 120 12.23 3.09 14.56
CA ALA A 120 13.12 1.94 14.69
C ALA A 120 12.89 0.89 13.58
N ALA A 121 11.70 0.91 12.96
CA ALA A 121 11.36 0.03 11.82
C ALA A 121 11.91 0.54 10.48
N GLN A 122 12.55 1.71 10.45
CA GLN A 122 13.02 2.34 9.21
C GLN A 122 14.38 1.80 8.79
N GLN A 123 14.42 1.02 7.69
CA GLN A 123 15.66 0.53 7.07
C GLN A 123 15.45 0.09 5.63
N CYS A 124 16.38 0.39 4.73
CA CYS A 124 16.40 -0.11 3.35
C CYS A 124 15.07 0.09 2.59
N GLY A 125 14.41 1.23 2.77
CA GLY A 125 13.10 1.52 2.19
C GLY A 125 11.91 0.98 2.99
N TRP A 126 12.14 0.20 4.05
CA TRP A 126 11.09 -0.27 4.96
C TRP A 126 10.72 0.77 5.99
N LEU A 127 9.44 0.82 6.34
CA LEU A 127 8.89 1.59 7.45
C LEU A 127 7.62 0.93 8.00
N LYS A 128 7.22 1.32 9.21
CA LYS A 128 5.87 1.08 9.74
C LYS A 128 5.12 2.39 9.83
N ASP A 129 3.87 2.38 9.41
CA ASP A 129 2.99 3.53 9.58
C ASP A 129 2.44 3.65 11.01
N LYS A 130 1.67 4.71 11.27
CA LYS A 130 1.06 4.98 12.57
C LYS A 130 0.09 3.88 13.06
N PHE A 131 -0.38 3.01 12.17
CA PHE A 131 -1.22 1.86 12.50
C PHE A 131 -0.41 0.56 12.70
N GLY A 132 0.92 0.62 12.46
CA GLY A 132 1.83 -0.52 12.56
C GLY A 132 1.90 -1.39 11.31
N LEU A 133 1.23 -1.03 10.21
CA LEU A 133 1.35 -1.72 8.93
C LEU A 133 2.71 -1.45 8.31
N SER A 134 3.37 -2.51 7.83
CA SER A 134 4.68 -2.44 7.19
C SER A 134 4.57 -2.09 5.72
N TRP A 135 5.38 -1.12 5.29
CA TRP A 135 5.48 -0.66 3.92
C TRP A 135 6.93 -0.73 3.44
N GLN A 136 7.09 -0.87 2.14
CA GLN A 136 8.37 -0.72 1.45
C GLN A 136 8.22 0.35 0.38
N VAL A 137 8.95 1.45 0.50
CA VAL A 137 8.97 2.55 -0.48
C VAL A 137 10.20 2.37 -1.35
N ILE A 138 10.00 1.84 -2.56
CA ILE A 138 11.07 1.31 -3.41
C ILE A 138 11.10 2.08 -4.74
N PRO A 139 12.20 2.76 -5.08
CA PRO A 139 12.39 3.27 -6.43
C PRO A 139 12.58 2.12 -7.42
N LYS A 140 11.85 2.11 -8.54
CA LYS A 140 11.89 1.04 -9.55
C LYS A 140 13.30 0.79 -10.07
N VAL A 141 14.10 1.85 -10.22
CA VAL A 141 15.50 1.74 -10.65
C VAL A 141 16.33 0.84 -9.74
N LEU A 142 15.94 0.64 -8.48
CA LEU A 142 16.67 -0.26 -7.58
C LEU A 142 16.74 -1.68 -8.13
N PHE A 143 15.65 -2.19 -8.70
CA PHE A 143 15.62 -3.54 -9.29
C PHE A 143 16.61 -3.64 -10.46
N GLU A 144 16.64 -2.62 -11.32
CA GLU A 144 17.60 -2.59 -12.45
C GLU A 144 19.06 -2.61 -11.97
N LEU A 145 19.38 -1.85 -10.90
CA LEU A 145 20.72 -1.80 -10.34
C LEU A 145 21.12 -3.10 -9.64
N LEU A 146 20.18 -3.79 -8.99
CA LEU A 146 20.45 -5.03 -8.26
C LEU A 146 20.46 -6.27 -9.15
N ASP A 147 19.70 -6.26 -10.25
CA ASP A 147 19.61 -7.38 -11.20
C ASP A 147 20.68 -7.31 -12.30
N ASP A 148 21.59 -6.30 -12.27
CA ASP A 148 22.67 -6.20 -13.23
C ASP A 148 23.60 -7.42 -13.16
N PRO A 149 23.97 -8.04 -14.30
CA PRO A 149 24.86 -9.19 -14.33
C PRO A 149 26.29 -8.88 -13.85
N ASP A 150 26.69 -7.61 -13.82
CA ASP A 150 27.95 -7.17 -13.20
C ASP A 150 27.84 -7.20 -11.68
N ALA A 151 28.35 -8.27 -11.07
CA ALA A 151 28.28 -8.50 -9.63
C ALA A 151 29.00 -7.42 -8.79
N GLU A 152 29.99 -6.72 -9.35
CA GLU A 152 30.65 -5.63 -8.62
C GLU A 152 29.73 -4.40 -8.55
N LYS A 153 29.10 -4.05 -9.65
CA LYS A 153 28.17 -2.92 -9.70
C LYS A 153 26.93 -3.16 -8.84
N SER A 154 26.26 -4.30 -9.04
CA SER A 154 25.09 -4.67 -8.24
C SER A 154 25.44 -4.79 -6.75
N GLY A 155 26.61 -5.31 -6.42
CA GLY A 155 27.13 -5.40 -5.05
C GLY A 155 27.35 -4.02 -4.39
N ARG A 156 27.86 -3.03 -5.14
CA ARG A 156 28.00 -1.66 -4.64
C ARG A 156 26.64 -1.00 -4.37
N ALA A 157 25.68 -1.16 -5.28
CA ALA A 157 24.32 -0.66 -5.10
C ALA A 157 23.64 -1.30 -3.87
N MET A 158 23.75 -2.63 -3.70
CA MET A 158 23.25 -3.36 -2.54
C MET A 158 23.88 -2.84 -1.24
N THR A 159 25.20 -2.66 -1.22
CA THR A 159 25.91 -2.14 -0.05
C THR A 159 25.43 -0.74 0.33
N ALA A 160 25.23 0.14 -0.64
CA ALA A 160 24.70 1.48 -0.42
C ALA A 160 23.26 1.42 0.13
N MET A 161 22.39 0.62 -0.48
CA MET A 161 21.02 0.43 -0.01
C MET A 161 20.96 0.02 1.45
N MET A 162 21.81 -0.93 1.87
CA MET A 162 21.85 -1.45 3.25
C MET A 162 22.22 -0.40 4.30
N GLN A 163 22.81 0.75 3.91
CA GLN A 163 23.16 1.86 4.79
C GLN A 163 22.06 2.93 4.85
N MET A 164 21.03 2.83 4.03
CA MET A 164 19.97 3.82 3.94
C MET A 164 18.76 3.46 4.82
N LYS A 165 18.03 4.47 5.28
CA LYS A 165 16.65 4.34 5.74
C LYS A 165 15.71 4.60 4.57
N LYS A 166 15.48 5.88 4.24
CA LYS A 166 14.84 6.29 3.00
C LYS A 166 15.82 6.08 1.84
N LEU A 167 15.36 5.47 0.77
CA LEU A 167 16.20 5.25 -0.40
C LEU A 167 16.42 6.55 -1.18
N ASP A 168 17.65 6.76 -1.62
CA ASP A 168 18.09 7.91 -2.42
C ASP A 168 18.60 7.42 -3.77
N ILE A 169 17.85 7.76 -4.83
CA ILE A 169 18.15 7.30 -6.20
C ILE A 169 19.52 7.77 -6.67
N ALA A 170 19.89 9.01 -6.35
CA ALA A 170 21.18 9.56 -6.78
C ALA A 170 22.35 8.84 -6.11
N GLN A 171 22.25 8.60 -4.80
CA GLN A 171 23.28 7.86 -4.05
C GLN A 171 23.37 6.39 -4.50
N LEU A 172 22.24 5.74 -4.79
CA LEU A 172 22.23 4.36 -5.32
C LEU A 172 22.95 4.29 -6.67
N LYS A 173 22.66 5.20 -7.60
CA LYS A 173 23.32 5.27 -8.91
C LYS A 173 24.81 5.62 -8.79
N GLN A 174 25.16 6.58 -7.93
CA GLN A 174 26.55 6.95 -7.68
C GLN A 174 27.35 5.73 -7.16
N ALA A 175 26.81 4.98 -6.20
CA ALA A 175 27.48 3.80 -5.68
C ALA A 175 27.61 2.69 -6.75
N TYR A 176 26.57 2.52 -7.58
CA TYR A 176 26.58 1.57 -8.68
C TYR A 176 27.68 1.88 -9.70
N ASP A 177 27.85 3.15 -10.08
CA ASP A 177 28.85 3.58 -11.08
C ASP A 177 30.30 3.50 -10.55
N GLY A 178 30.55 3.70 -9.27
CA GLY A 178 31.85 3.61 -8.59
C GLY A 178 32.46 4.92 -8.23
#